data_a84fdddfb770b44656c1e5a0fd6e90e6
#
_entry.id   a84fdddfb770b44656c1e5a0fd6e90e6
#
_cell.length_a   1.000
_cell.length_b   1.000
_cell.length_c   1.000
_cell.angle_alpha   90.00
_cell.angle_beta   90.00
_cell.angle_gamma   90.00
#
_symmetry.space_group_name_H-M   'P 1'
#
loop_
_entity.id
_entity.type
_entity.pdbx_description
1 polymer ?
#
loop_
_entity_poly.entity_id
_entity_poly.type
_entity_poly.pdbx_seq_one_letter_code
_entity_poly.pdbx_strand_id
1 'polypeptide(L)'
;MAGKIIADQIEHSTAGSLDTSYVVQGSAKVWLNLTGTGTVTVNGSLNISSVADIGTGQYTENFSNSFASTSVQSFSGNASTNGVYGQMVNANYSASTSSHKIEVHNQSVGYTDCAPGWSQGHGDLA
;
A
#
# COMPACT_ATOMS: atom_id res chain seq x y z
N MET A 1 10.33 25.64 -9.01
CA MET A 1 11.31 25.33 -7.95
C MET A 1 10.57 24.63 -6.83
N ALA A 2 10.97 23.42 -6.43
CA ALA A 2 10.36 22.72 -5.30
C ALA A 2 10.92 23.29 -3.99
N GLY A 3 10.05 23.69 -3.06
CA GLY A 3 10.44 24.13 -1.73
C GLY A 3 10.85 22.93 -0.87
N LYS A 4 11.85 23.10 0.00
CA LYS A 4 12.29 22.11 0.99
C LYS A 4 12.15 22.69 2.38
N ILE A 5 11.53 21.94 3.29
CA ILE A 5 11.48 22.26 4.72
C ILE A 5 12.46 21.30 5.42
N ILE A 6 13.38 21.85 6.21
CA ILE A 6 14.27 21.07 7.08
C ILE A 6 13.92 21.45 8.51
N ALA A 7 13.42 20.49 9.27
CA ALA A 7 13.05 20.67 10.67
C ALA A 7 13.22 19.33 11.40
N ASP A 8 13.62 19.37 12.66
CA ASP A 8 13.73 18.18 13.50
C ASP A 8 12.40 17.85 14.19
N GLN A 9 11.58 18.88 14.44
CA GLN A 9 10.28 18.75 15.09
C GLN A 9 9.22 19.63 14.43
N ILE A 10 7.97 19.19 14.51
CA ILE A 10 6.78 19.97 14.23
C ILE A 10 6.07 20.20 15.55
N GLU A 11 5.90 21.47 15.96
CA GLU A 11 5.29 21.84 17.23
C GLU A 11 3.90 22.44 17.01
N HIS A 12 2.95 21.99 17.81
CA HIS A 12 1.63 22.62 17.94
C HIS A 12 1.57 23.37 19.27
N SER A 13 1.08 24.61 19.25
CA SER A 13 1.11 25.53 20.39
C SER A 13 0.48 24.99 21.69
N THR A 14 -0.41 24.01 21.61
CA THR A 14 -1.12 23.43 22.77
C THR A 14 -1.09 21.91 22.84
N ALA A 15 -0.77 21.22 21.73
CA ALA A 15 -0.83 19.76 21.64
C ALA A 15 0.55 19.08 21.79
N GLY A 16 1.64 19.85 21.90
CA GLY A 16 3.00 19.35 22.03
C GLY A 16 3.74 19.27 20.70
N SER A 17 4.93 18.67 20.72
CA SER A 17 5.81 18.52 19.56
C SER A 17 5.83 17.09 19.05
N LEU A 18 5.99 16.95 17.73
CA LEU A 18 6.19 15.69 17.05
C LEU A 18 7.55 15.74 16.33
N ASP A 19 8.40 14.77 16.61
CA ASP A 19 9.64 14.57 15.87
C ASP A 19 9.32 14.29 14.39
N THR A 20 10.02 14.93 13.48
CA THR A 20 9.79 14.77 12.04
C THR A 20 10.08 13.36 11.55
N SER A 21 10.84 12.56 12.28
CA SER A 21 11.03 11.14 11.99
C SER A 21 9.70 10.35 11.99
N TYR A 22 8.76 10.70 12.88
CA TYR A 22 7.41 10.08 12.87
C TYR A 22 6.61 10.45 11.62
N VAL A 23 6.78 11.67 11.11
CA VAL A 23 6.14 12.09 9.87
C VAL A 23 6.77 11.39 8.68
N VAL A 24 8.10 11.36 8.63
CA VAL A 24 8.84 10.75 7.51
C VAL A 24 8.63 9.24 7.45
N GLN A 25 8.69 8.54 8.58
CA GLN A 25 8.54 7.08 8.62
C GLN A 25 7.08 6.63 8.76
N GLY A 26 6.26 7.40 9.50
CA GLY A 26 4.88 7.06 9.82
C GLY A 26 3.85 7.41 8.74
N SER A 27 4.18 8.27 7.77
CA SER A 27 3.27 8.54 6.66
C SER A 27 3.28 7.41 5.64
N ALA A 28 2.12 7.12 5.04
CA ALA A 28 2.04 6.17 3.94
C ALA A 28 2.92 6.62 2.76
N LYS A 29 3.76 5.73 2.25
CA LYS A 29 4.63 5.95 1.09
C LYS A 29 4.03 5.42 -0.20
N VAL A 30 3.07 4.54 -0.07
CA VAL A 30 2.30 3.95 -1.16
C VAL A 30 0.88 3.70 -0.68
N TRP A 31 -0.07 3.91 -1.54
CA TRP A 31 -1.42 3.41 -1.36
C TRP A 31 -2.07 3.14 -2.73
N LEU A 32 -3.00 2.20 -2.73
CA LEU A 32 -3.73 1.76 -3.90
C LEU A 32 -5.20 1.50 -3.55
N ASN A 33 -6.10 1.94 -4.43
CA ASN A 33 -7.47 1.50 -4.49
C ASN A 33 -7.71 0.90 -5.86
N LEU A 34 -8.11 -0.36 -5.92
CA LEU A 34 -8.32 -1.09 -7.16
C LEU A 34 -9.68 -1.81 -7.19
N THR A 35 -10.17 -2.05 -8.39
CA THR A 35 -11.21 -3.03 -8.69
C THR A 35 -10.57 -4.16 -9.46
N GLY A 36 -10.63 -5.38 -8.92
CA GLY A 36 -9.98 -6.55 -9.49
C GLY A 36 -10.92 -7.45 -10.28
N THR A 37 -12.24 -7.21 -10.24
CA THR A 37 -13.22 -7.99 -11.00
C THR A 37 -13.16 -7.65 -12.50
N GLY A 38 -13.01 -8.65 -13.35
CA GLY A 38 -12.85 -8.49 -14.79
C GLY A 38 -11.48 -7.89 -15.14
N THR A 39 -11.45 -6.79 -15.88
CA THR A 39 -10.19 -6.07 -16.12
C THR A 39 -9.82 -5.23 -14.91
N VAL A 40 -8.63 -5.43 -14.37
CA VAL A 40 -8.13 -4.66 -13.21
C VAL A 40 -8.15 -3.17 -13.51
N THR A 41 -8.76 -2.40 -12.63
CA THR A 41 -8.86 -0.95 -12.72
C THR A 41 -8.30 -0.30 -11.46
N VAL A 42 -7.39 0.65 -11.63
CA VAL A 42 -6.88 1.49 -10.54
C VAL A 42 -7.81 2.69 -10.38
N ASN A 43 -8.51 2.76 -9.24
CA ASN A 43 -9.44 3.85 -8.93
C ASN A 43 -8.72 5.07 -8.35
N GLY A 44 -7.59 4.86 -7.69
CA GLY A 44 -6.72 5.89 -7.16
C GLY A 44 -5.47 5.28 -6.56
N SER A 45 -4.37 6.04 -6.56
CA SER A 45 -3.10 5.54 -6.03
C SER A 45 -2.12 6.65 -5.69
N LEU A 46 -1.13 6.32 -4.86
CA LEU A 46 0.07 7.11 -4.60
C LEU A 46 1.29 6.20 -4.75
N ASN A 47 2.31 6.64 -5.48
CA ASN A 47 3.57 5.93 -5.70
C ASN A 47 3.41 4.56 -6.39
N ILE A 48 2.34 4.37 -7.15
CA ILE A 48 2.10 3.18 -7.98
C ILE A 48 2.35 3.54 -9.44
N SER A 49 3.20 2.79 -10.11
CA SER A 49 3.47 2.91 -11.55
C SER A 49 2.57 2.02 -12.39
N SER A 50 2.24 0.84 -11.89
CA SER A 50 1.33 -0.11 -12.55
C SER A 50 0.82 -1.16 -11.57
N VAL A 51 -0.29 -1.81 -11.93
CA VAL A 51 -0.80 -3.02 -11.27
C VAL A 51 -0.87 -4.13 -12.30
N ALA A 52 -0.27 -5.27 -11.98
CA ALA A 52 -0.37 -6.47 -12.80
C ALA A 52 -1.38 -7.44 -12.17
N ASP A 53 -2.32 -7.91 -12.97
CA ASP A 53 -3.19 -9.04 -12.65
C ASP A 53 -2.40 -10.34 -12.93
N ILE A 54 -2.18 -11.14 -11.89
CA ILE A 54 -1.42 -12.39 -11.99
C ILE A 54 -2.27 -13.63 -11.74
N GLY A 55 -3.56 -13.44 -11.51
CA GLY A 55 -4.55 -14.49 -11.32
C GLY A 55 -5.68 -14.08 -10.39
N THR A 56 -6.71 -14.87 -10.30
CA THR A 56 -7.88 -14.59 -9.45
C THR A 56 -7.46 -14.17 -8.05
N GLY A 57 -7.83 -12.96 -7.66
CA GLY A 57 -7.50 -12.38 -6.35
C GLY A 57 -6.00 -12.16 -6.10
N GLN A 58 -5.18 -12.13 -7.14
CA GLN A 58 -3.75 -11.97 -7.01
C GLN A 58 -3.25 -10.83 -7.90
N TYR A 59 -2.66 -9.82 -7.29
CA TYR A 59 -2.22 -8.62 -7.98
C TYR A 59 -0.79 -8.28 -7.55
N THR A 60 -0.01 -7.68 -8.46
CA THR A 60 1.28 -7.08 -8.12
C THR A 60 1.19 -5.57 -8.33
N GLU A 61 1.34 -4.80 -7.27
CA GLU A 61 1.53 -3.35 -7.34
C GLU A 61 3.02 -3.04 -7.53
N ASN A 62 3.35 -2.32 -8.60
CA ASN A 62 4.71 -1.87 -8.89
C ASN A 62 4.84 -0.41 -8.48
N PHE A 63 5.91 -0.06 -7.79
CA PHE A 63 6.13 1.29 -7.26
C PHE A 63 6.81 2.20 -8.28
N SER A 64 6.48 3.48 -8.26
CA SER A 64 7.19 4.51 -9.01
C SER A 64 8.54 4.84 -8.37
N ASN A 65 8.57 4.89 -7.03
CA ASN A 65 9.77 5.07 -6.23
C ASN A 65 9.92 3.90 -5.27
N SER A 66 11.07 3.26 -5.31
CA SER A 66 11.36 2.08 -4.50
C SER A 66 11.52 2.43 -3.03
N PHE A 67 11.25 1.46 -2.16
CA PHE A 67 11.65 1.53 -0.76
C PHE A 67 13.16 1.32 -0.63
N ALA A 68 13.75 1.90 0.41
CA ALA A 68 15.19 1.78 0.67
C ALA A 68 15.60 0.34 1.01
N SER A 69 14.72 -0.41 1.69
CA SER A 69 14.97 -1.79 2.11
C SER A 69 13.66 -2.54 2.32
N THR A 70 13.67 -3.84 2.09
CA THR A 70 12.55 -4.73 2.43
C THR A 70 12.33 -4.88 3.93
N SER A 71 13.35 -4.63 4.74
CA SER A 71 13.28 -4.75 6.20
C SER A 71 12.54 -3.61 6.89
N VAL A 72 12.32 -2.49 6.18
CA VAL A 72 11.64 -1.29 6.72
C VAL A 72 10.26 -1.07 6.10
N GLN A 73 9.74 -2.07 5.40
CA GLN A 73 8.41 -2.02 4.79
C GLN A 73 7.36 -2.63 5.71
N SER A 74 6.21 -1.98 5.78
CA SER A 74 5.02 -2.51 6.45
C SER A 74 3.81 -2.23 5.58
N PHE A 75 3.07 -3.27 5.22
CA PHE A 75 1.88 -3.16 4.39
C PHE A 75 0.65 -3.60 5.17
N SER A 76 -0.48 -2.95 4.88
CA SER A 76 -1.80 -3.35 5.34
C SER A 76 -2.82 -3.11 4.23
N GLY A 77 -3.91 -3.86 4.26
CA GLY A 77 -4.95 -3.69 3.27
C GLY A 77 -6.24 -4.37 3.66
N ASN A 78 -7.27 -4.08 2.90
CA ASN A 78 -8.59 -4.67 3.02
C ASN A 78 -9.23 -4.82 1.64
N ALA A 79 -10.16 -5.73 1.50
CA ALA A 79 -10.88 -5.94 0.25
C ALA A 79 -12.35 -6.28 0.51
N SER A 80 -13.22 -5.86 -0.40
CA SER A 80 -14.60 -6.29 -0.47
C SER A 80 -14.78 -7.24 -1.65
N THR A 81 -15.50 -8.33 -1.45
CA THR A 81 -15.81 -9.32 -2.49
C THR A 81 -17.32 -9.55 -2.48
N ASN A 82 -18.07 -8.83 -3.35
CA ASN A 82 -19.53 -8.98 -3.50
C ASN A 82 -20.33 -9.12 -2.18
N GLY A 83 -20.04 -8.24 -1.21
CA GLY A 83 -20.74 -8.24 0.08
C GLY A 83 -20.20 -9.25 1.11
N VAL A 84 -19.19 -10.03 0.77
CA VAL A 84 -18.45 -10.86 1.72
C VAL A 84 -17.12 -10.16 2.02
N TYR A 85 -16.77 -10.01 3.28
CA TYR A 85 -15.51 -9.40 3.70
C TYR A 85 -14.35 -10.26 3.23
N GLY A 86 -13.65 -9.81 2.18
CA GLY A 86 -12.39 -10.39 1.74
C GLY A 86 -11.27 -9.90 2.67
N GLN A 87 -10.42 -10.78 3.12
CA GLN A 87 -9.18 -10.41 3.76
C GLN A 87 -8.11 -10.16 2.70
N MET A 88 -7.54 -8.97 2.68
CA MET A 88 -6.29 -8.74 1.97
C MET A 88 -5.17 -9.35 2.82
N VAL A 89 -4.61 -10.45 2.36
CA VAL A 89 -3.42 -11.03 2.98
C VAL A 89 -2.22 -10.46 2.25
N ASN A 90 -1.37 -9.77 2.99
CA ASN A 90 -0.05 -9.39 2.50
C ASN A 90 0.74 -10.66 2.23
N ALA A 91 0.79 -11.08 0.99
CA ALA A 91 1.68 -12.15 0.59
C ALA A 91 3.12 -11.61 0.54
N ASN A 92 3.75 -11.53 1.67
CA ASN A 92 5.17 -11.20 1.83
C ASN A 92 6.07 -12.33 1.31
N TYR A 93 5.59 -13.07 0.28
CA TYR A 93 6.28 -14.22 -0.25
C TYR A 93 7.48 -13.86 -1.14
N SER A 94 7.57 -12.60 -1.53
CA SER A 94 8.65 -12.09 -2.36
C SER A 94 8.85 -10.61 -2.01
N ALA A 95 9.49 -10.35 -0.88
CA ALA A 95 9.79 -8.99 -0.47
C ALA A 95 10.66 -8.31 -1.55
N SER A 96 10.15 -7.23 -2.13
CA SER A 96 10.83 -6.41 -3.13
C SER A 96 10.77 -4.96 -2.71
N THR A 97 11.83 -4.21 -2.96
CA THR A 97 11.81 -2.76 -2.73
C THR A 97 10.98 -2.02 -3.76
N SER A 98 10.75 -2.60 -4.94
CA SER A 98 10.09 -1.97 -6.08
C SER A 98 8.66 -2.45 -6.35
N SER A 99 8.19 -3.47 -5.62
CA SER A 99 6.85 -4.04 -5.81
C SER A 99 6.35 -4.77 -4.57
N HIS A 100 5.03 -4.93 -4.50
CA HIS A 100 4.37 -5.70 -3.46
C HIS A 100 3.28 -6.56 -4.06
N LYS A 101 3.17 -7.82 -3.62
CA LYS A 101 2.11 -8.73 -4.04
C LYS A 101 0.92 -8.64 -3.08
N ILE A 102 -0.26 -8.46 -3.64
CA ILE A 102 -1.53 -8.46 -2.94
C ILE A 102 -2.23 -9.79 -3.23
N GLU A 103 -2.72 -10.45 -2.20
CA GLU A 103 -3.58 -11.62 -2.32
C GLU A 103 -4.88 -11.37 -1.56
N VAL A 104 -6.01 -11.59 -2.24
CA VAL A 104 -7.34 -11.45 -1.68
C VAL A 104 -7.95 -12.84 -1.50
N HIS A 105 -8.28 -13.17 -0.27
CA HIS A 105 -8.87 -14.42 0.11
C HIS A 105 -10.28 -14.24 0.65
N ASN A 106 -11.19 -15.12 0.23
CA ASN A 106 -12.48 -15.33 0.85
C ASN A 106 -12.42 -16.62 1.68
N GLN A 107 -12.95 -16.61 2.89
CA GLN A 107 -12.93 -17.78 3.79
C GLN A 107 -13.57 -19.03 3.22
N SER A 108 -14.50 -18.88 2.25
CA SER A 108 -15.28 -20.01 1.72
C SER A 108 -14.73 -20.58 0.42
N VAL A 109 -14.03 -19.78 -0.40
CA VAL A 109 -13.62 -20.17 -1.75
C VAL A 109 -12.13 -19.99 -2.05
N GLY A 110 -11.34 -19.48 -1.11
CA GLY A 110 -9.92 -19.19 -1.33
C GLY A 110 -9.70 -17.86 -2.07
N TYR A 111 -8.85 -17.83 -3.08
CA TYR A 111 -8.58 -16.64 -3.87
C TYR A 111 -9.82 -16.12 -4.57
N THR A 112 -10.06 -14.81 -4.48
CA THR A 112 -11.22 -14.16 -5.09
C THR A 112 -10.91 -12.72 -5.48
N ASP A 113 -11.45 -12.27 -6.62
CA ASP A 113 -11.28 -10.89 -7.05
C ASP A 113 -12.02 -9.92 -6.14
N CYS A 114 -11.46 -8.73 -5.97
CA CYS A 114 -12.01 -7.70 -5.11
C CYS A 114 -12.74 -6.61 -5.90
N ALA A 115 -13.75 -6.04 -5.24
CA ALA A 115 -14.46 -4.87 -5.76
C ALA A 115 -15.07 -4.04 -4.61
N PRO A 116 -14.36 -3.04 -4.06
CA PRO A 116 -12.96 -2.68 -4.28
C PRO A 116 -11.97 -3.37 -3.32
N GLY A 117 -10.67 -3.17 -3.59
CA GLY A 117 -9.57 -3.50 -2.69
C GLY A 117 -8.70 -2.27 -2.40
N TRP A 118 -8.16 -2.21 -1.18
CA TRP A 118 -7.27 -1.13 -0.73
C TRP A 118 -6.00 -1.71 -0.13
N SER A 119 -4.87 -1.13 -0.46
CA SER A 119 -3.60 -1.38 0.20
C SER A 119 -2.93 -0.07 0.59
N GLN A 120 -2.09 -0.12 1.60
CA GLN A 120 -1.19 0.97 1.96
C GLN A 120 0.11 0.41 2.52
N GLY A 121 1.20 1.12 2.30
CA GLY A 121 2.52 0.74 2.77
C GLY A 121 3.25 1.91 3.41
N HIS A 122 3.98 1.59 4.47
CA HIS A 122 4.83 2.49 5.22
C HIS A 122 6.27 2.00 5.15
N GLY A 123 7.21 2.89 5.32
CA GLY A 123 8.63 2.60 5.32
C GLY A 123 9.45 3.78 4.83
N ASP A 124 10.72 3.53 4.53
CA ASP A 124 11.64 4.54 4.01
C ASP A 124 11.77 4.38 2.49
N LEU A 125 11.65 5.50 1.76
CA LEU A 125 11.90 5.51 0.33
C LEU A 125 13.41 5.63 0.05
N ALA A 126 13.87 5.00 -1.05
CA ALA A 126 15.25 5.06 -1.49
C ALA A 126 15.66 6.46 -1.98
#